data_e4385c61b289179b03877183eb17c074
#
_entry.id   e4385c61b289179b03877183eb17c074
#
_cell.length_a   1.000
_cell.length_b   1.000
_cell.length_c   1.000
_cell.angle_alpha   90.00
_cell.angle_beta   90.00
_cell.angle_gamma   90.00
#
_symmetry.space_group_name_H-M   'P 1'
#
loop_
_entity.id
_entity.type
_entity.pdbx_description
1 polymer ?
#
loop_
_entity_poly.entity_id
_entity_poly.type
_entity_poly.pdbx_seq_one_letter_code
_entity_poly.pdbx_strand_id
1 'polypeptide(L)'
;MTTVSLTDPFAALGLEPRFDVDTRTIEDKFRERSRVVHPDRFVGAPASERAAALIKTRALNDAYQVVRRPQRRAEALLARAGVTIGDRETLEPAFLMEILELREELATARADGDAAAVTRLAAAMQARQRGLLDGLTPRFAALGTGGGGDDAAILAAIKRDLITLRYVDRYLDECDAAQGE
;
A
#
# COMPACT_ATOMS: atom_id res chain seq x y z
N MET A 1 -16.26 25.56 -6.65
CA MET A 1 -15.93 24.47 -7.59
C MET A 1 -14.61 23.87 -7.11
N THR A 2 -14.66 22.74 -6.41
CA THR A 2 -13.47 22.08 -5.86
C THR A 2 -12.75 21.41 -7.02
N THR A 3 -11.58 21.91 -7.37
CA THR A 3 -10.70 21.30 -8.36
C THR A 3 -10.29 19.93 -7.81
N VAL A 4 -10.87 18.86 -8.36
CA VAL A 4 -10.45 17.49 -8.02
C VAL A 4 -9.02 17.33 -8.52
N SER A 5 -8.06 17.39 -7.61
CA SER A 5 -6.66 17.11 -7.93
C SER A 5 -6.60 15.66 -8.40
N LEU A 6 -6.25 15.44 -9.66
CA LEU A 6 -6.04 14.11 -10.25
C LEU A 6 -4.89 13.34 -9.58
N THR A 7 -4.17 13.99 -8.67
CA THR A 7 -3.04 13.45 -7.90
C THR A 7 -3.46 12.86 -6.54
N ASP A 8 -4.67 13.16 -6.04
CA ASP A 8 -5.16 12.59 -4.79
C ASP A 8 -6.03 11.36 -5.06
N PRO A 9 -5.58 10.14 -4.69
CA PRO A 9 -6.30 8.91 -5.00
C PRO A 9 -7.65 8.81 -4.28
N PHE A 10 -7.81 9.40 -3.11
CA PHE A 10 -9.09 9.40 -2.40
C PHE A 10 -10.10 10.31 -3.10
N ALA A 11 -9.69 11.52 -3.47
CA ALA A 11 -10.54 12.46 -4.20
C ALA A 11 -10.94 11.91 -5.58
N ALA A 12 -10.03 11.22 -6.29
CA ALA A 12 -10.32 10.57 -7.56
C ALA A 12 -11.44 9.53 -7.45
N LEU A 13 -11.47 8.77 -6.34
CA LEU A 13 -12.52 7.79 -6.04
C LEU A 13 -13.76 8.42 -5.37
N GLY A 14 -13.69 9.66 -4.91
CA GLY A 14 -14.76 10.31 -4.12
C GLY A 14 -14.92 9.70 -2.74
N LEU A 15 -13.80 9.33 -2.15
CA LEU A 15 -13.69 8.81 -0.79
C LEU A 15 -13.08 9.87 0.14
N GLU A 16 -13.46 9.82 1.39
CA GLU A 16 -12.75 10.56 2.44
C GLU A 16 -11.38 9.93 2.68
N PRO A 17 -10.32 10.75 2.91
CA PRO A 17 -8.97 10.26 3.15
C PRO A 17 -8.86 9.67 4.57
N ARG A 18 -9.13 8.38 4.69
CA ARG A 18 -9.04 7.61 5.94
C ARG A 18 -8.46 6.23 5.67
N PHE A 19 -7.80 5.66 6.69
CA PHE A 19 -7.21 4.33 6.55
C PHE A 19 -8.26 3.23 6.62
N ASP A 20 -9.19 3.35 7.56
CA ASP A 20 -10.27 2.40 7.78
C ASP A 20 -11.39 2.61 6.75
N VAL A 21 -11.18 2.07 5.55
CA VAL A 21 -12.18 2.06 4.48
C VAL A 21 -12.42 0.61 4.06
N ASP A 22 -13.67 0.21 4.12
CA ASP A 22 -14.11 -1.11 3.69
C ASP A 22 -13.85 -1.33 2.19
N THR A 23 -13.36 -2.52 1.85
CA THR A 23 -13.02 -2.91 0.47
C THR A 23 -14.22 -2.81 -0.47
N ARG A 24 -15.40 -3.19 -0.01
CA ARG A 24 -16.64 -3.11 -0.79
C ARG A 24 -16.97 -1.66 -1.15
N THR A 25 -16.82 -0.74 -0.19
CA THR A 25 -17.01 0.70 -0.42
C THR A 25 -16.05 1.23 -1.49
N ILE A 26 -14.77 0.81 -1.45
CA ILE A 26 -13.77 1.19 -2.45
C ILE A 26 -14.17 0.67 -3.84
N GLU A 27 -14.60 -0.59 -3.94
CA GLU A 27 -15.02 -1.20 -5.20
C GLU A 27 -16.27 -0.55 -5.78
N ASP A 28 -17.27 -0.26 -4.95
CA ASP A 28 -18.52 0.37 -5.39
C ASP A 28 -18.24 1.80 -5.91
N LYS A 29 -17.40 2.57 -5.22
CA LYS A 29 -16.98 3.90 -5.69
C LYS A 29 -16.18 3.85 -6.98
N PHE A 30 -15.28 2.88 -7.12
CA PHE A 30 -14.55 2.66 -8.37
C PHE A 30 -15.51 2.33 -9.53
N ARG A 31 -16.47 1.41 -9.34
CA ARG A 31 -17.46 1.04 -10.36
C ARG A 31 -18.35 2.23 -10.76
N GLU A 32 -18.81 3.00 -9.77
CA GLU A 32 -19.59 4.21 -10.00
C GLU A 32 -18.85 5.21 -10.90
N ARG A 33 -17.59 5.53 -10.52
CA ARG A 33 -16.76 6.49 -11.24
C ARG A 33 -16.32 5.98 -12.62
N SER A 34 -15.99 4.69 -12.71
CA SER A 34 -15.58 4.06 -13.97
C SER A 34 -16.65 4.15 -15.04
N ARG A 35 -17.93 3.98 -14.69
CA ARG A 35 -19.05 4.14 -15.62
C ARG A 35 -19.12 5.54 -16.23
N VAL A 36 -18.72 6.58 -15.49
CA VAL A 36 -18.77 7.97 -15.96
C VAL A 36 -17.65 8.29 -16.94
N VAL A 37 -16.43 7.75 -16.69
CA VAL A 37 -15.24 8.08 -17.49
C VAL A 37 -14.91 7.04 -18.57
N HIS A 38 -15.72 5.98 -18.72
CA HIS A 38 -15.43 4.86 -19.63
C HIS A 38 -15.25 5.33 -21.08
N PRO A 39 -14.15 4.95 -21.76
CA PRO A 39 -13.86 5.40 -23.12
C PRO A 39 -14.98 5.13 -24.12
N ASP A 40 -15.73 4.03 -23.97
CA ASP A 40 -16.82 3.65 -24.88
C ASP A 40 -17.93 4.70 -24.95
N ARG A 41 -18.10 5.50 -23.90
CA ARG A 41 -19.08 6.61 -23.90
C ARG A 41 -18.67 7.76 -24.82
N PHE A 42 -17.42 7.80 -25.24
CA PHE A 42 -16.81 8.88 -26.02
C PHE A 42 -16.42 8.45 -27.43
N VAL A 43 -16.89 7.29 -27.92
CA VAL A 43 -16.54 6.74 -29.25
C VAL A 43 -16.88 7.71 -30.36
N GLY A 44 -18.01 8.43 -30.30
CA GLY A 44 -18.43 9.45 -31.28
C GLY A 44 -17.98 10.87 -30.95
N ALA A 45 -17.23 11.08 -29.85
CA ALA A 45 -16.81 12.40 -29.40
C ALA A 45 -15.55 12.90 -30.14
N PRO A 46 -15.24 14.22 -30.11
CA PRO A 46 -14.00 14.78 -30.62
C PRO A 46 -12.75 14.08 -30.03
N ALA A 47 -11.64 14.08 -30.78
CA ALA A 47 -10.39 13.44 -30.36
C ALA A 47 -9.87 13.93 -29.01
N SER A 48 -10.04 15.21 -28.70
CA SER A 48 -9.66 15.81 -27.42
C SER A 48 -10.46 15.23 -26.23
N GLU A 49 -11.76 15.00 -26.43
CA GLU A 49 -12.61 14.42 -25.39
C GLU A 49 -12.29 12.93 -25.16
N ARG A 50 -12.03 12.20 -26.25
CA ARG A 50 -11.58 10.79 -26.14
C ARG A 50 -10.25 10.68 -25.40
N ALA A 51 -9.27 11.56 -25.71
CA ALA A 51 -8.00 11.61 -25.01
C ALA A 51 -8.17 11.95 -23.53
N ALA A 52 -9.02 12.92 -23.20
CA ALA A 52 -9.34 13.27 -21.81
C ALA A 52 -10.00 12.11 -21.05
N ALA A 53 -10.89 11.35 -21.70
CA ALA A 53 -11.51 10.16 -21.09
C ALA A 53 -10.48 9.07 -20.77
N LEU A 54 -9.53 8.82 -21.67
CA LEU A 54 -8.44 7.86 -21.44
C LEU A 54 -7.56 8.27 -20.25
N ILE A 55 -7.17 9.55 -20.16
CA ILE A 55 -6.38 10.08 -19.04
C ILE A 55 -7.14 9.93 -17.71
N LYS A 56 -8.44 10.27 -17.69
CA LYS A 56 -9.27 10.13 -16.49
C LYS A 56 -9.44 8.66 -16.09
N THR A 57 -9.62 7.76 -17.05
CA THR A 57 -9.73 6.32 -16.77
C THR A 57 -8.46 5.78 -16.18
N ARG A 58 -7.28 6.16 -16.72
CA ARG A 58 -5.99 5.76 -16.17
C ARG A 58 -5.80 6.28 -14.76
N ALA A 59 -6.03 7.56 -14.53
CA ALA A 59 -5.92 8.16 -13.19
C ALA A 59 -6.86 7.50 -12.17
N LEU A 60 -8.08 7.13 -12.58
CA LEU A 60 -9.01 6.41 -11.72
C LEU A 60 -8.52 4.99 -11.38
N ASN A 61 -7.96 4.27 -12.36
CA ASN A 61 -7.37 2.94 -12.14
C ASN A 61 -6.18 3.01 -11.20
N ASP A 62 -5.27 3.98 -11.39
CA ASP A 62 -4.12 4.19 -10.53
C ASP A 62 -4.56 4.51 -9.10
N ALA A 63 -5.55 5.39 -8.92
CA ALA A 63 -6.14 5.71 -7.62
C ALA A 63 -6.76 4.47 -6.93
N TYR A 64 -7.47 3.64 -7.68
CA TYR A 64 -8.03 2.39 -7.18
C TYR A 64 -6.94 1.43 -6.69
N GLN A 65 -5.84 1.27 -7.45
CA GLN A 65 -4.73 0.42 -7.04
C GLN A 65 -4.02 0.91 -5.78
N VAL A 66 -3.98 2.22 -5.57
CA VAL A 66 -3.44 2.82 -4.34
C VAL A 66 -4.37 2.58 -3.16
N VAL A 67 -5.65 2.97 -3.27
CA VAL A 67 -6.58 2.95 -2.13
C VAL A 67 -6.99 1.52 -1.75
N ARG A 68 -7.07 0.59 -2.70
CA ARG A 68 -7.41 -0.81 -2.44
C ARG A 68 -6.38 -1.54 -1.57
N ARG A 69 -5.09 -1.22 -1.74
CA ARG A 69 -4.00 -1.89 -1.03
C ARG A 69 -3.71 -1.17 0.30
N PRO A 70 -3.88 -1.82 1.48
CA PRO A 70 -3.72 -1.16 2.77
C PRO A 70 -2.39 -0.43 2.92
N GLN A 71 -1.27 -1.04 2.53
CA GLN A 71 0.05 -0.43 2.60
C GLN A 71 0.15 0.84 1.74
N ARG A 72 -0.28 0.78 0.46
CA ARG A 72 -0.25 1.95 -0.43
C ARG A 72 -1.21 3.04 0.01
N ARG A 73 -2.35 2.65 0.58
CA ARG A 73 -3.31 3.57 1.18
C ARG A 73 -2.67 4.31 2.36
N ALA A 74 -1.95 3.60 3.22
CA ALA A 74 -1.21 4.21 4.34
C ALA A 74 -0.11 5.16 3.86
N GLU A 75 0.65 4.79 2.83
CA GLU A 75 1.66 5.65 2.20
C GLU A 75 1.03 6.95 1.64
N ALA A 76 -0.12 6.83 0.98
CA ALA A 76 -0.85 7.99 0.45
C ALA A 76 -1.36 8.92 1.58
N LEU A 77 -1.80 8.37 2.70
CA LEU A 77 -2.21 9.15 3.86
C LEU A 77 -1.02 9.83 4.54
N LEU A 78 0.12 9.16 4.67
CA LEU A 78 1.36 9.77 5.16
C LEU A 78 1.80 10.93 4.26
N ALA A 79 1.78 10.74 2.95
CA ALA A 79 2.15 11.80 1.99
C ALA A 79 1.23 13.02 2.12
N ARG A 80 -0.08 12.83 2.38
CA ARG A 80 -1.02 13.92 2.69
C ARG A 80 -0.68 14.65 3.98
N ALA A 81 -0.12 13.96 4.98
CA ALA A 81 0.37 14.55 6.22
C ALA A 81 1.78 15.18 6.08
N GLY A 82 2.32 15.25 4.86
CA GLY A 82 3.65 15.81 4.59
C GLY A 82 4.82 14.86 4.90
N VAL A 83 4.54 13.58 5.20
CA VAL A 83 5.56 12.56 5.49
C VAL A 83 5.71 11.64 4.28
N THR A 84 6.90 11.63 3.69
CA THR A 84 7.22 10.75 2.55
C THR A 84 8.18 9.64 2.97
N ILE A 85 8.08 8.51 2.28
CA ILE A 85 9.01 7.40 2.42
C ILE A 85 9.88 7.37 1.17
N GLY A 86 11.19 7.61 1.35
CA GLY A 86 12.16 7.60 0.28
C GLY A 86 12.52 6.18 -0.21
N ASP A 87 13.35 6.15 -1.26
CA ASP A 87 13.86 4.86 -1.78
C ASP A 87 14.96 4.27 -0.89
N ARG A 88 15.65 5.11 -0.12
CA ARG A 88 16.75 4.74 0.77
C ARG A 88 16.42 5.13 2.21
N GLU A 89 15.56 4.34 2.83
CA GLU A 89 15.25 4.52 4.25
C GLU A 89 16.13 3.60 5.10
N THR A 90 16.58 4.13 6.24
CA THR A 90 17.39 3.36 7.18
C THR A 90 16.49 2.44 7.99
N LEU A 91 16.81 1.15 8.00
CA LEU A 91 16.20 0.17 8.91
C LEU A 91 16.82 0.28 10.30
N GLU A 92 16.06 -0.12 11.29
CA GLU A 92 16.62 -0.37 12.61
C GLU A 92 17.65 -1.49 12.53
N PRO A 93 18.86 -1.33 13.13
CA PRO A 93 19.92 -2.32 13.00
C PRO A 93 19.53 -3.75 13.41
N ALA A 94 18.70 -3.88 14.45
CA ALA A 94 18.20 -5.17 14.90
C ALA A 94 17.35 -5.86 13.84
N PHE A 95 16.46 -5.12 13.16
CA PHE A 95 15.62 -5.66 12.09
C PHE A 95 16.45 -6.00 10.84
N LEU A 96 17.48 -5.19 10.54
CA LEU A 96 18.39 -5.50 9.44
C LEU A 96 19.11 -6.84 9.68
N MET A 97 19.61 -7.07 10.88
CA MET A 97 20.25 -8.36 11.24
C MET A 97 19.27 -9.52 11.12
N GLU A 98 18.06 -9.36 11.66
CA GLU A 98 17.01 -10.39 11.57
C GLU A 98 16.69 -10.77 10.10
N ILE A 99 16.57 -9.79 9.22
CA ILE A 99 16.29 -10.06 7.78
C ILE A 99 17.47 -10.76 7.11
N LEU A 100 18.70 -10.45 7.48
CA LEU A 100 19.88 -11.15 6.96
C LEU A 100 19.90 -12.62 7.40
N GLU A 101 19.65 -12.90 8.68
CA GLU A 101 19.55 -14.26 9.21
C GLU A 101 18.44 -15.06 8.52
N LEU A 102 17.25 -14.47 8.36
CA LEU A 102 16.13 -15.10 7.65
C LEU A 102 16.45 -15.42 6.20
N ARG A 103 17.23 -14.58 5.50
CA ARG A 103 17.67 -14.86 4.13
C ARG A 103 18.69 -15.99 4.06
N GLU A 104 19.60 -16.09 5.03
CA GLU A 104 20.52 -17.21 5.13
C GLU A 104 19.78 -18.52 5.39
N GLU A 105 18.77 -18.53 6.29
CA GLU A 105 17.91 -19.69 6.52
C GLU A 105 17.14 -20.09 5.26
N LEU A 106 16.57 -19.13 4.54
CA LEU A 106 15.85 -19.37 3.30
C LEU A 106 16.77 -19.95 2.22
N ALA A 107 17.98 -19.41 2.09
CA ALA A 107 18.98 -19.89 1.13
C ALA A 107 19.39 -21.34 1.44
N THR A 108 19.58 -21.67 2.71
CA THR A 108 19.88 -23.05 3.16
C THR A 108 18.71 -23.99 2.86
N ALA A 109 17.50 -23.62 3.23
CA ALA A 109 16.29 -24.41 2.96
C ALA A 109 16.09 -24.69 1.45
N ARG A 110 16.38 -23.72 0.59
CA ARG A 110 16.35 -23.90 -0.87
C ARG A 110 17.43 -24.88 -1.33
N ALA A 111 18.66 -24.71 -0.86
CA ALA A 111 19.79 -25.60 -1.26
C ALA A 111 19.53 -27.06 -0.87
N ASP A 112 18.88 -27.26 0.28
CA ASP A 112 18.57 -28.61 0.82
C ASP A 112 17.25 -29.18 0.24
N GLY A 113 16.48 -28.41 -0.54
CA GLY A 113 15.16 -28.79 -1.04
C GLY A 113 14.11 -28.93 0.06
N ASP A 114 14.29 -28.27 1.23
CA ASP A 114 13.37 -28.31 2.37
C ASP A 114 12.18 -27.35 2.16
N ALA A 115 11.20 -27.78 1.35
CA ALA A 115 9.98 -27.04 1.10
C ALA A 115 9.17 -26.77 2.38
N ALA A 116 9.29 -27.62 3.42
CA ALA A 116 8.62 -27.41 4.69
C ALA A 116 9.24 -26.26 5.48
N ALA A 117 10.57 -26.11 5.43
CA ALA A 117 11.26 -24.96 6.03
C ALA A 117 10.86 -23.66 5.31
N VAL A 118 10.86 -23.62 3.98
CA VAL A 118 10.42 -22.45 3.21
C VAL A 118 8.99 -22.05 3.59
N THR A 119 8.08 -23.01 3.69
CA THR A 119 6.69 -22.75 4.09
C THR A 119 6.59 -22.17 5.51
N ARG A 120 7.38 -22.69 6.46
CA ARG A 120 7.41 -22.16 7.84
C ARG A 120 7.92 -20.73 7.88
N LEU A 121 8.99 -20.41 7.15
CA LEU A 121 9.57 -19.07 7.07
C LEU A 121 8.56 -18.09 6.46
N ALA A 122 7.92 -18.47 5.36
CA ALA A 122 6.86 -17.66 4.73
C ALA A 122 5.69 -17.42 5.69
N ALA A 123 5.21 -18.45 6.40
CA ALA A 123 4.11 -18.33 7.35
C ALA A 123 4.42 -17.38 8.51
N ALA A 124 5.64 -17.44 9.07
CA ALA A 124 6.09 -16.53 10.12
C ALA A 124 6.10 -15.07 9.62
N MET A 125 6.63 -14.85 8.42
CA MET A 125 6.70 -13.51 7.83
C MET A 125 5.31 -12.97 7.43
N GLN A 126 4.39 -13.82 6.95
CA GLN A 126 3.00 -13.45 6.72
C GLN A 126 2.28 -13.06 8.01
N ALA A 127 2.55 -13.74 9.13
CA ALA A 127 2.01 -13.37 10.43
C ALA A 127 2.51 -11.98 10.87
N ARG A 128 3.80 -11.70 10.66
CA ARG A 128 4.38 -10.38 10.91
C ARG A 128 3.75 -9.29 10.02
N GLN A 129 3.58 -9.56 8.74
CA GLN A 129 2.92 -8.65 7.80
C GLN A 129 1.51 -8.28 8.29
N ARG A 130 0.70 -9.28 8.67
CA ARG A 130 -0.64 -9.04 9.22
C ARG A 130 -0.59 -8.18 10.47
N GLY A 131 0.29 -8.49 11.42
CA GLY A 131 0.42 -7.71 12.66
C GLY A 131 0.78 -6.25 12.42
N LEU A 132 1.67 -5.97 11.46
CA LEU A 132 2.03 -4.60 11.08
C LEU A 132 0.84 -3.87 10.44
N LEU A 133 0.12 -4.52 9.51
CA LEU A 133 -1.06 -3.95 8.87
C LEU A 133 -2.20 -3.69 9.86
N ASP A 134 -2.47 -4.63 10.76
CA ASP A 134 -3.50 -4.48 11.80
C ASP A 134 -3.17 -3.34 12.76
N GLY A 135 -1.88 -3.13 13.05
CA GLY A 135 -1.38 -2.04 13.88
C GLY A 135 -1.56 -0.65 13.25
N LEU A 136 -1.75 -0.53 11.94
CA LEU A 136 -1.96 0.76 11.28
C LEU A 136 -3.32 1.38 11.61
N THR A 137 -4.37 0.57 11.72
CA THR A 137 -5.73 1.06 11.99
C THR A 137 -5.82 1.91 13.27
N PRO A 138 -5.41 1.44 14.45
CA PRO A 138 -5.46 2.24 15.66
C PRO A 138 -4.54 3.46 15.61
N ARG A 139 -3.38 3.38 14.91
CA ARG A 139 -2.49 4.54 14.78
C ARG A 139 -3.11 5.65 13.93
N PHE A 140 -3.71 5.32 12.79
CA PHE A 140 -4.43 6.33 11.99
C PHE A 140 -5.66 6.89 12.71
N ALA A 141 -6.35 6.09 13.52
CA ALA A 141 -7.48 6.54 14.32
C ALA A 141 -7.05 7.52 15.44
N ALA A 142 -5.82 7.41 15.93
CA ALA A 142 -5.28 8.28 16.97
C ALA A 142 -4.81 9.65 16.46
N LEU A 143 -4.60 9.81 15.14
CA LEU A 143 -4.19 11.09 14.56
C LEU A 143 -5.27 12.16 14.76
N GLY A 144 -4.86 13.33 15.22
CA GLY A 144 -5.75 14.47 15.46
C GLY A 144 -6.58 14.40 16.76
N THR A 145 -6.44 13.33 17.57
CA THR A 145 -7.14 13.18 18.85
C THR A 145 -6.29 13.65 20.04
N GLY A 146 -4.96 13.74 19.87
CA GLY A 146 -4.00 14.29 20.83
C GLY A 146 -3.54 15.69 20.44
N GLY A 147 -3.03 16.47 21.39
CA GLY A 147 -2.39 17.75 21.05
C GLY A 147 -1.19 17.55 20.13
N GLY A 148 -1.01 18.38 19.11
CA GLY A 148 -0.13 18.22 17.93
C GLY A 148 1.29 17.69 18.09
N GLY A 149 1.79 17.44 19.32
CA GLY A 149 3.08 16.77 19.57
C GLY A 149 3.00 15.25 19.42
N ASP A 150 1.84 14.65 19.70
CA ASP A 150 1.63 13.20 19.60
C ASP A 150 1.51 12.75 18.14
N ASP A 151 0.94 13.58 17.26
CA ASP A 151 0.76 13.26 15.84
C ASP A 151 2.09 13.02 15.13
N ALA A 152 3.14 13.79 15.43
CA ALA A 152 4.46 13.58 14.83
C ALA A 152 5.07 12.22 15.21
N ALA A 153 4.92 11.81 16.46
CA ALA A 153 5.39 10.50 16.92
C ALA A 153 4.59 9.34 16.28
N ILE A 154 3.27 9.51 16.15
CA ILE A 154 2.39 8.53 15.49
C ILE A 154 2.77 8.40 14.00
N LEU A 155 2.93 9.50 13.28
CA LEU A 155 3.34 9.49 11.87
C LEU A 155 4.72 8.85 11.68
N ALA A 156 5.67 9.10 12.58
CA ALA A 156 6.97 8.46 12.55
C ALA A 156 6.87 6.94 12.81
N ALA A 157 5.99 6.50 13.70
CA ALA A 157 5.74 5.08 13.94
C ALA A 157 5.11 4.40 12.71
N ILE A 158 4.09 5.02 12.09
CA ILE A 158 3.48 4.53 10.84
C ILE A 158 4.53 4.43 9.74
N LYS A 159 5.39 5.46 9.59
CA LYS A 159 6.48 5.44 8.60
C LYS A 159 7.42 4.24 8.82
N ARG A 160 7.84 3.97 10.06
CA ARG A 160 8.70 2.82 10.38
C ARG A 160 8.05 1.49 10.03
N ASP A 161 6.77 1.32 10.38
CA ASP A 161 6.03 0.09 10.05
C ASP A 161 5.93 -0.12 8.54
N LEU A 162 5.69 0.94 7.76
CA LEU A 162 5.62 0.85 6.31
C LEU A 162 6.97 0.54 5.66
N ILE A 163 8.07 1.07 6.22
CA ILE A 163 9.41 0.70 5.78
C ILE A 163 9.64 -0.80 6.07
N THR A 164 9.32 -1.26 7.27
CA THR A 164 9.42 -2.67 7.65
C THR A 164 8.59 -3.56 6.72
N LEU A 165 7.35 -3.17 6.40
CA LEU A 165 6.47 -3.89 5.47
C LEU A 165 7.09 -4.06 4.08
N ARG A 166 7.81 -3.06 3.55
CA ARG A 166 8.49 -3.18 2.24
C ARG A 166 9.54 -4.30 2.24
N TYR A 167 10.23 -4.52 3.34
CA TYR A 167 11.22 -5.61 3.47
C TYR A 167 10.56 -6.95 3.70
N VAL A 168 9.49 -6.98 4.49
CA VAL A 168 8.66 -8.17 4.68
C VAL A 168 8.07 -8.65 3.35
N ASP A 169 7.52 -7.74 2.55
CA ASP A 169 6.96 -8.07 1.23
C ASP A 169 8.03 -8.66 0.30
N ARG A 170 9.22 -8.04 0.24
CA ARG A 170 10.34 -8.55 -0.56
C ARG A 170 10.78 -9.95 -0.12
N TYR A 171 10.82 -10.21 1.18
CA TYR A 171 11.17 -11.54 1.69
C TYR A 171 10.09 -12.57 1.32
N LEU A 172 8.83 -12.20 1.37
CA LEU A 172 7.74 -13.08 0.93
C LEU A 172 7.83 -13.38 -0.58
N ASP A 173 8.15 -12.37 -1.41
CA ASP A 173 8.41 -12.59 -2.84
C ASP A 173 9.58 -13.57 -3.06
N GLU A 174 10.64 -13.50 -2.25
CA GLU A 174 11.78 -14.44 -2.28
C GLU A 174 11.35 -15.87 -1.86
N CYS A 175 10.44 -16.01 -0.88
CA CYS A 175 9.86 -17.30 -0.49
C CYS A 175 8.98 -17.89 -1.61
N ASP A 176 8.13 -17.07 -2.23
CA ASP A 176 7.27 -17.51 -3.32
C ASP A 176 8.09 -17.98 -4.54
N ALA A 177 9.16 -17.26 -4.88
CA ALA A 177 10.09 -17.68 -5.91
C ALA A 177 10.77 -19.03 -5.57
N ALA A 178 11.07 -19.26 -4.29
CA ALA A 178 11.66 -20.51 -3.82
C ALA A 178 10.72 -21.72 -3.86
N GLN A 179 9.41 -21.50 -3.88
CA GLN A 179 8.40 -22.58 -3.98
C GLN A 179 8.03 -22.90 -5.44
N GLY A 180 8.34 -22.02 -6.38
CA GLY A 180 8.02 -22.19 -7.81
C GLY A 180 9.10 -22.85 -8.64
N GLU A 181 10.27 -23.15 -8.05
CA GLU A 181 11.38 -23.90 -8.66
C GLU A 181 11.29 -25.39 -8.26
#